data_e0ee068e0ff0720bdefed9331ab92a6c
#
_entry.id   e0ee068e0ff0720bdefed9331ab92a6c
#
_cell.length_a   1.000
_cell.length_b   1.000
_cell.length_c   1.000
_cell.angle_alpha   90.00
_cell.angle_beta   90.00
_cell.angle_gamma   90.00
#
_symmetry.space_group_name_H-M   'P 1'
#
loop_
_entity.id
_entity.type
_entity.pdbx_description
1 polymer ?
#
loop_
_entity_poly.entity_id
_entity_poly.type
_entity_poly.pdbx_seq_one_letter_code
_entity_poly.pdbx_strand_id
1 'polypeptide(L)'
;MLARFLTMAAVTLLAVTMGAAAARAANLVVVEARGIDLKPGAEIDGSKPLALKDGQVVTLISPSGEIIKLHGPSNAAPAPSQGGSTVDVKGALRTLVTQELADNSELGVVRGAADDPVPPQPWLVDVTRDGTRCLPANYPVVFWRPGGGGASAVTIAPYDRSWLVRTEWQAGTDRLPLGAAVPLRNRQTYVIRVGNKETAVTLVTMPAAVSNDAMRAAWMIQVGCVPQVKSLLQAAR
;
A
#
# COMPACT_ATOMS: atom_id res chain seq x y z
N MET A 1 -73.34 -47.68 -20.03
CA MET A 1 -72.02 -48.20 -19.69
C MET A 1 -71.11 -47.02 -19.53
N LEU A 2 -70.78 -46.62 -18.30
CA LEU A 2 -70.04 -45.44 -17.96
C LEU A 2 -68.51 -45.80 -17.86
N ALA A 3 -67.66 -45.18 -18.70
CA ALA A 3 -66.23 -45.24 -18.53
C ALA A 3 -65.78 -43.98 -17.74
N ARG A 4 -65.27 -44.23 -16.54
CA ARG A 4 -64.65 -43.15 -15.68
C ARG A 4 -63.24 -42.93 -16.11
N PHE A 5 -62.94 -41.74 -16.58
CA PHE A 5 -61.54 -41.23 -16.78
C PHE A 5 -61.03 -40.71 -15.43
N LEU A 6 -60.01 -41.38 -14.87
CA LEU A 6 -59.19 -40.84 -13.79
C LEU A 6 -58.04 -40.01 -14.40
N THR A 7 -58.10 -38.72 -14.24
CA THR A 7 -56.96 -37.81 -14.52
C THR A 7 -56.07 -37.74 -13.29
N MET A 8 -54.87 -38.35 -13.35
CA MET A 8 -53.80 -38.16 -12.40
C MET A 8 -53.10 -36.84 -12.67
N ALA A 9 -53.24 -35.85 -11.79
CA ALA A 9 -52.46 -34.62 -11.80
C ALA A 9 -51.13 -34.90 -11.10
N ALA A 10 -50.04 -34.96 -11.89
CA ALA A 10 -48.68 -35.02 -11.35
C ALA A 10 -48.23 -33.60 -10.96
N VAL A 11 -48.18 -33.33 -9.65
CA VAL A 11 -47.59 -32.10 -9.10
C VAL A 11 -46.05 -32.27 -9.07
N THR A 12 -45.38 -31.67 -10.02
CA THR A 12 -43.89 -31.64 -10.05
C THR A 12 -43.41 -30.55 -9.08
N LEU A 13 -42.93 -30.96 -7.92
CA LEU A 13 -42.34 -30.07 -6.92
C LEU A 13 -40.94 -29.66 -7.40
N LEU A 14 -40.82 -28.46 -7.98
CA LEU A 14 -39.54 -27.89 -8.38
C LEU A 14 -38.79 -27.40 -7.13
N ALA A 15 -37.87 -28.21 -6.60
CA ALA A 15 -37.01 -27.82 -5.51
C ALA A 15 -35.98 -26.82 -6.03
N VAL A 16 -36.21 -25.52 -5.80
CA VAL A 16 -35.23 -24.46 -6.01
C VAL A 16 -34.18 -24.59 -4.93
N THR A 17 -33.06 -25.25 -5.23
CA THR A 17 -31.85 -25.22 -4.40
C THR A 17 -31.24 -23.85 -4.51
N MET A 18 -31.56 -22.93 -3.60
CA MET A 18 -30.77 -21.71 -3.38
C MET A 18 -29.39 -22.16 -2.93
N GLY A 19 -28.44 -22.21 -3.88
CA GLY A 19 -27.03 -22.34 -3.57
C GLY A 19 -26.61 -21.13 -2.76
N ALA A 20 -26.43 -21.29 -1.45
CA ALA A 20 -25.77 -20.31 -0.62
C ALA A 20 -24.35 -20.15 -1.18
N ALA A 21 -24.11 -19.08 -1.93
CA ALA A 21 -22.76 -18.67 -2.29
C ALA A 21 -22.02 -18.48 -0.96
N ALA A 22 -21.14 -19.42 -0.63
CA ALA A 22 -20.26 -19.29 0.52
C ALA A 22 -19.47 -18.00 0.32
N ALA A 23 -19.80 -16.96 1.08
CA ALA A 23 -19.07 -15.73 1.13
C ALA A 23 -17.62 -16.10 1.47
N ARG A 24 -16.74 -16.07 0.48
CA ARG A 24 -15.32 -16.29 0.74
C ARG A 24 -14.88 -15.20 1.69
N ALA A 25 -14.44 -15.61 2.87
CA ALA A 25 -13.79 -14.73 3.80
C ALA A 25 -12.65 -13.99 3.09
N ALA A 26 -12.71 -12.68 3.05
CA ALA A 26 -11.64 -11.91 2.48
C ALA A 26 -10.48 -11.92 3.48
N ASN A 27 -9.30 -12.39 3.05
CA ASN A 27 -8.08 -12.22 3.83
C ASN A 27 -7.73 -10.74 3.86
N LEU A 28 -7.70 -10.17 5.05
CA LEU A 28 -7.31 -8.79 5.29
C LEU A 28 -5.85 -8.75 5.75
N VAL A 29 -5.10 -7.76 5.29
CA VAL A 29 -3.69 -7.58 5.67
C VAL A 29 -3.57 -6.48 6.72
N VAL A 30 -2.88 -6.77 7.81
CA VAL A 30 -2.58 -5.79 8.87
C VAL A 30 -1.56 -4.78 8.35
N VAL A 31 -1.90 -3.50 8.37
CA VAL A 31 -0.97 -2.40 8.08
C VAL A 31 -0.29 -1.92 9.35
N GLU A 32 -1.08 -1.68 10.38
CA GLU A 32 -0.66 -1.19 11.66
C GLU A 32 -1.54 -1.76 12.77
N ALA A 33 -0.94 -2.04 13.91
CA ALA A 33 -1.66 -2.43 15.12
C ALA A 33 -1.01 -1.76 16.33
N ARG A 34 -1.85 -1.22 17.23
CA ARG A 34 -1.43 -0.57 18.46
C ARG A 34 -2.12 -1.22 19.65
N GLY A 35 -1.36 -1.53 20.67
CA GLY A 35 -1.86 -2.14 21.91
C GLY A 35 -2.28 -3.61 21.81
N ILE A 36 -2.04 -4.24 20.66
CA ILE A 36 -2.33 -5.66 20.39
C ILE A 36 -1.16 -6.29 19.64
N ASP A 37 -0.87 -7.57 19.90
CA ASP A 37 0.22 -8.31 19.24
C ASP A 37 -0.20 -8.81 17.84
N LEU A 38 -0.37 -7.87 16.93
CA LEU A 38 -0.54 -8.14 15.50
C LEU A 38 0.59 -7.45 14.74
N LYS A 39 1.30 -8.22 13.95
CA LYS A 39 2.44 -7.69 13.17
C LYS A 39 1.97 -7.11 11.84
N PRO A 40 2.51 -5.97 11.37
CA PRO A 40 2.28 -5.50 10.02
C PRO A 40 2.61 -6.58 8.99
N GLY A 41 1.71 -6.78 8.02
CA GLY A 41 1.81 -7.85 7.02
C GLY A 41 1.18 -9.18 7.45
N ALA A 42 0.68 -9.33 8.68
CA ALA A 42 -0.11 -10.50 9.06
C ALA A 42 -1.43 -10.53 8.31
N GLU A 43 -1.83 -11.71 7.86
CA GLU A 43 -3.13 -11.93 7.25
C GLU A 43 -4.12 -12.39 8.30
N ILE A 44 -5.32 -11.82 8.28
CA ILE A 44 -6.43 -12.21 9.16
C ILE A 44 -7.67 -12.53 8.33
N ASP A 45 -8.45 -13.47 8.82
CA ASP A 45 -9.75 -13.83 8.25
C ASP A 45 -10.79 -12.76 8.62
N GLY A 46 -11.21 -11.96 7.64
CA GLY A 46 -12.17 -10.87 7.84
C GLY A 46 -13.56 -11.32 8.31
N SER A 47 -13.90 -12.60 8.20
CA SER A 47 -15.18 -13.13 8.66
C SER A 47 -15.18 -13.51 10.15
N LYS A 48 -14.00 -13.58 10.77
CA LYS A 48 -13.88 -13.95 12.19
C LYS A 48 -13.87 -12.72 13.08
N PRO A 49 -14.54 -12.76 14.24
CA PRO A 49 -14.49 -11.69 15.20
C PRO A 49 -13.04 -11.37 15.61
N LEU A 50 -12.68 -10.09 15.60
CA LEU A 50 -11.43 -9.58 16.13
C LEU A 50 -11.69 -8.86 17.45
N ALA A 51 -11.31 -9.50 18.55
CA ALA A 51 -11.48 -8.93 19.88
C ALA A 51 -10.45 -7.83 20.13
N LEU A 52 -10.90 -6.60 20.25
CA LEU A 52 -10.08 -5.42 20.60
C LEU A 52 -10.51 -4.91 21.98
N LYS A 53 -9.55 -4.69 22.85
CA LYS A 53 -9.75 -4.02 24.15
C LYS A 53 -9.76 -2.51 23.98
N ASP A 54 -10.18 -1.81 25.02
CA ASP A 54 -10.11 -0.35 25.04
C ASP A 54 -8.70 0.17 24.72
N GLY A 55 -8.62 1.23 23.91
CA GLY A 55 -7.36 1.85 23.45
C GLY A 55 -6.59 1.05 22.39
N GLN A 56 -7.05 -0.14 22.01
CA GLN A 56 -6.44 -0.89 20.90
C GLN A 56 -6.95 -0.39 19.55
N VAL A 57 -6.05 -0.29 18.57
CA VAL A 57 -6.37 0.14 17.20
C VAL A 57 -5.69 -0.77 16.21
N VAL A 58 -6.43 -1.20 15.18
CA VAL A 58 -5.90 -2.00 14.07
C VAL A 58 -6.33 -1.37 12.75
N THR A 59 -5.37 -1.20 11.84
CA THR A 59 -5.63 -0.78 10.45
C THR A 59 -5.37 -1.96 9.53
N LEU A 60 -6.37 -2.29 8.72
CA LEU A 60 -6.37 -3.41 7.79
C LEU A 60 -6.56 -2.93 6.37
N ILE A 61 -6.09 -3.72 5.40
CA ILE A 61 -6.38 -3.53 3.97
C ILE A 61 -7.04 -4.79 3.43
N SER A 62 -8.14 -4.60 2.70
CA SER A 62 -8.81 -5.67 1.96
C SER A 62 -8.13 -5.93 0.61
N PRO A 63 -8.39 -7.06 -0.06
CA PRO A 63 -7.90 -7.32 -1.42
C PRO A 63 -8.35 -6.29 -2.46
N SER A 64 -9.46 -5.57 -2.22
CA SER A 64 -9.92 -4.47 -3.06
C SER A 64 -9.18 -3.15 -2.81
N GLY A 65 -8.28 -3.09 -1.82
CA GLY A 65 -7.59 -1.86 -1.41
C GLY A 65 -8.39 -0.99 -0.44
N GLU A 66 -9.51 -1.48 0.11
CA GLU A 66 -10.27 -0.77 1.14
C GLU A 66 -9.50 -0.77 2.46
N ILE A 67 -9.45 0.40 3.10
CA ILE A 67 -8.79 0.58 4.40
C ILE A 67 -9.85 0.49 5.49
N ILE A 68 -9.66 -0.44 6.42
CA ILE A 68 -10.57 -0.70 7.53
C ILE A 68 -9.83 -0.34 8.82
N LYS A 69 -10.31 0.68 9.55
CA LYS A 69 -9.77 1.05 10.86
C LYS A 69 -10.73 0.58 11.95
N LEU A 70 -10.22 -0.24 12.85
CA LEU A 70 -10.97 -0.79 13.98
C LEU A 70 -10.42 -0.19 15.28
N HIS A 71 -11.33 0.24 16.13
CA HIS A 71 -11.04 0.76 17.46
C HIS A 71 -11.69 -0.13 18.51
N GLY A 72 -10.95 -0.45 19.57
CA GLY A 72 -11.51 -1.10 20.75
C GLY A 72 -12.25 -0.10 21.67
N PRO A 73 -13.18 -0.60 22.50
CA PRO A 73 -13.54 -2.01 22.63
C PRO A 73 -14.44 -2.50 21.48
N SER A 74 -14.13 -3.65 20.90
CA SER A 74 -14.90 -4.25 19.79
C SER A 74 -14.69 -5.77 19.76
N ASN A 75 -15.70 -6.48 19.31
CA ASN A 75 -15.61 -7.91 19.02
C ASN A 75 -16.38 -8.23 17.72
N ALA A 76 -16.24 -7.36 16.73
CA ALA A 76 -16.89 -7.51 15.43
C ALA A 76 -15.96 -8.18 14.42
N ALA A 77 -16.55 -8.85 13.43
CA ALA A 77 -15.81 -9.32 12.27
C ALA A 77 -15.47 -8.13 11.37
N PRO A 78 -14.19 -7.96 10.96
CA PRO A 78 -13.76 -6.83 10.17
C PRO A 78 -14.08 -6.94 8.67
N ALA A 79 -14.95 -7.88 8.26
CA ALA A 79 -15.28 -8.07 6.86
C ALA A 79 -15.60 -6.75 6.16
N PRO A 80 -15.05 -6.48 4.98
CA PRO A 80 -15.43 -5.32 4.18
C PRO A 80 -16.93 -5.42 3.91
N SER A 81 -17.61 -4.28 3.99
CA SER A 81 -19.04 -4.19 3.68
C SER A 81 -19.29 -4.85 2.33
N GLN A 82 -20.13 -5.90 2.30
CA GLN A 82 -20.52 -6.60 1.08
C GLN A 82 -21.49 -5.72 0.25
N GLY A 83 -21.05 -4.54 -0.12
CA GLY A 83 -21.68 -3.72 -1.13
C GLY A 83 -20.90 -3.92 -2.41
N GLY A 84 -21.30 -4.94 -3.19
CA GLY A 84 -20.70 -5.24 -4.48
C GLY A 84 -20.89 -4.13 -5.49
N SER A 85 -20.16 -3.06 -5.34
CA SER A 85 -19.82 -2.15 -6.42
C SER A 85 -18.45 -2.61 -6.90
N THR A 86 -18.33 -2.92 -8.18
CA THR A 86 -17.05 -2.90 -8.87
C THR A 86 -16.53 -1.47 -8.76
N VAL A 87 -15.93 -1.16 -7.60
CA VAL A 87 -15.31 0.13 -7.39
C VAL A 87 -14.22 0.20 -8.45
N ASP A 88 -14.31 1.19 -9.32
CA ASP A 88 -13.19 1.58 -10.15
C ASP A 88 -12.04 1.96 -9.21
N VAL A 89 -11.25 0.95 -8.86
CA VAL A 89 -10.12 1.07 -7.92
C VAL A 89 -9.18 2.17 -8.40
N LYS A 90 -9.03 2.32 -9.72
CA LYS A 90 -8.23 3.41 -10.31
C LYS A 90 -8.85 4.79 -10.06
N GLY A 91 -10.17 4.91 -10.20
CA GLY A 91 -10.90 6.16 -9.91
C GLY A 91 -10.87 6.50 -8.41
N ALA A 92 -11.17 5.53 -7.56
CA ALA A 92 -11.12 5.71 -6.11
C ALA A 92 -9.71 6.07 -5.61
N LEU A 93 -8.66 5.41 -6.12
CA LEU A 93 -7.28 5.73 -5.77
C LEU A 93 -6.86 7.11 -6.29
N ARG A 94 -7.30 7.51 -7.49
CA ARG A 94 -7.07 8.88 -7.99
C ARG A 94 -7.71 9.91 -7.07
N THR A 95 -8.94 9.68 -6.64
CA THR A 95 -9.64 10.57 -5.71
C THR A 95 -8.92 10.65 -4.37
N LEU A 96 -8.50 9.52 -3.80
CA LEU A 96 -7.74 9.49 -2.55
C LEU A 96 -6.38 10.21 -2.68
N VAL A 97 -5.64 9.98 -3.76
CA VAL A 97 -4.37 10.69 -4.01
C VAL A 97 -4.60 12.18 -4.17
N THR A 98 -5.67 12.59 -4.84
CA THR A 98 -6.01 14.01 -5.02
C THR A 98 -6.44 14.65 -3.71
N GLN A 99 -7.21 13.95 -2.89
CA GLN A 99 -7.68 14.42 -1.59
C GLN A 99 -6.52 14.53 -0.58
N GLU A 100 -5.65 13.52 -0.49
CA GLU A 100 -4.45 13.56 0.37
C GLU A 100 -3.49 14.68 -0.04
N LEU A 101 -3.39 14.96 -1.35
CA LEU A 101 -2.60 16.08 -1.86
C LEU A 101 -3.26 17.43 -1.56
N ALA A 102 -4.59 17.51 -1.52
CA ALA A 102 -5.32 18.71 -1.15
C ALA A 102 -5.19 19.00 0.36
N ASP A 103 -5.37 17.98 1.21
CA ASP A 103 -5.24 18.09 2.66
C ASP A 103 -3.83 18.53 3.10
N ASN A 104 -2.79 18.02 2.41
CA ASN A 104 -1.41 18.45 2.62
C ASN A 104 -1.14 19.87 2.10
N SER A 105 -1.95 20.40 1.18
CA SER A 105 -1.82 21.78 0.67
C SER A 105 -2.39 22.83 1.62
N GLU A 106 -3.38 22.48 2.45
CA GLU A 106 -3.91 23.38 3.49
C GLU A 106 -2.90 23.65 4.62
N LEU A 107 -1.91 22.78 4.81
CA LEU A 107 -0.81 22.99 5.76
C LEU A 107 0.31 23.92 5.23
N GLY A 108 0.09 24.60 4.12
CA GLY A 108 0.91 25.76 3.69
C GLY A 108 2.23 25.44 3.00
N VAL A 109 2.49 24.24 2.54
CA VAL A 109 3.80 23.84 1.99
C VAL A 109 3.70 23.12 0.63
N VAL A 110 2.87 23.50 -0.32
CA VAL A 110 3.08 22.98 -1.70
C VAL A 110 2.58 23.94 -2.79
N ARG A 111 3.28 25.02 -3.03
CA ARG A 111 3.33 25.57 -4.36
C ARG A 111 4.41 24.81 -5.13
N GLY A 112 4.02 23.86 -5.99
CA GLY A 112 4.95 23.13 -6.87
C GLY A 112 4.69 21.62 -7.03
N ALA A 113 3.83 20.98 -6.27
CA ALA A 113 3.69 19.53 -6.29
C ALA A 113 3.07 18.95 -7.58
N ALA A 114 2.46 19.76 -8.44
CA ALA A 114 1.83 19.29 -9.68
C ALA A 114 2.86 18.99 -10.79
N ASP A 115 3.99 19.70 -10.81
CA ASP A 115 5.00 19.65 -11.89
C ASP A 115 6.30 18.92 -11.47
N ASP A 116 6.38 18.43 -10.25
CA ASP A 116 7.55 17.73 -9.76
C ASP A 116 7.75 16.41 -10.49
N PRO A 117 8.97 16.15 -11.03
CA PRO A 117 9.24 14.89 -11.72
C PRO A 117 9.05 13.70 -10.78
N VAL A 118 8.28 12.73 -11.26
CA VAL A 118 7.95 11.50 -10.53
C VAL A 118 8.83 10.39 -11.08
N PRO A 119 9.40 9.50 -10.23
CA PRO A 119 10.16 8.36 -10.71
C PRO A 119 9.36 7.54 -11.71
N PRO A 120 9.95 7.10 -12.84
CA PRO A 120 9.24 6.34 -13.87
C PRO A 120 8.80 4.94 -13.42
N GLN A 121 9.32 4.47 -12.31
CA GLN A 121 8.95 3.19 -11.69
C GLN A 121 8.68 3.41 -10.20
N PRO A 122 7.62 2.77 -9.63
CA PRO A 122 7.20 3.00 -8.25
C PRO A 122 8.25 2.57 -7.20
N TRP A 123 9.18 1.68 -7.57
CA TRP A 123 10.19 1.15 -6.64
C TRP A 123 11.52 1.90 -6.66
N LEU A 124 11.62 2.96 -7.43
CA LEU A 124 12.78 3.85 -7.39
C LEU A 124 12.69 4.78 -6.17
N VAL A 125 13.80 4.91 -5.47
CA VAL A 125 13.93 5.75 -4.28
C VAL A 125 14.33 7.14 -4.71
N ASP A 126 13.38 8.07 -4.82
CA ASP A 126 13.66 9.48 -5.07
C ASP A 126 14.46 10.06 -3.88
N VAL A 127 15.70 10.45 -4.13
CA VAL A 127 16.60 11.05 -3.14
C VAL A 127 16.74 12.56 -3.31
N THR A 128 15.87 13.17 -4.08
CA THR A 128 15.90 14.63 -4.29
C THR A 128 15.02 15.39 -3.31
N ARG A 129 14.17 14.69 -2.56
CA ARG A 129 13.20 15.23 -1.59
C ARG A 129 13.16 14.36 -0.35
N ASP A 130 12.91 15.00 0.79
CA ASP A 130 12.65 14.32 2.05
C ASP A 130 11.38 13.47 1.99
N GLY A 131 11.27 12.53 2.92
CA GLY A 131 10.06 11.76 3.16
C GLY A 131 10.23 10.25 3.06
N THR A 132 9.08 9.56 3.09
CA THR A 132 9.03 8.10 3.12
C THR A 132 9.07 7.52 1.71
N ARG A 133 9.81 6.42 1.56
CA ARG A 133 9.90 5.63 0.32
C ARG A 133 9.64 4.17 0.61
N CYS A 134 8.79 3.56 -0.19
CA CYS A 134 8.35 2.18 -0.06
C CYS A 134 9.04 1.26 -1.05
N LEU A 135 9.43 0.10 -0.58
CA LEU A 135 10.05 -0.94 -1.41
C LEU A 135 9.40 -2.29 -1.11
N PRO A 136 9.16 -3.16 -2.09
CA PRO A 136 8.79 -4.54 -1.83
C PRO A 136 9.87 -5.26 -1.01
N ALA A 137 9.49 -6.26 -0.24
CA ALA A 137 10.45 -7.10 0.48
C ALA A 137 11.48 -7.69 -0.50
N ASN A 138 12.75 -7.66 -0.12
CA ASN A 138 13.88 -8.17 -0.91
C ASN A 138 14.09 -7.50 -2.27
N TYR A 139 13.46 -6.35 -2.52
CA TYR A 139 13.69 -5.59 -3.75
C TYR A 139 15.02 -4.82 -3.67
N PRO A 140 15.83 -4.78 -4.76
CA PRO A 140 17.07 -4.03 -4.77
C PRO A 140 16.79 -2.54 -4.62
N VAL A 141 17.56 -1.87 -3.77
CA VAL A 141 17.44 -0.43 -3.57
C VAL A 141 18.16 0.30 -4.70
N VAL A 142 17.39 1.07 -5.47
CA VAL A 142 17.90 1.91 -6.55
C VAL A 142 17.51 3.35 -6.26
N PHE A 143 18.49 4.19 -6.01
CA PHE A 143 18.28 5.64 -5.89
C PHE A 143 17.98 6.25 -7.25
N TRP A 144 17.14 7.26 -7.25
CA TRP A 144 16.72 7.96 -8.45
C TRP A 144 16.81 9.48 -8.25
N ARG A 145 17.23 10.16 -9.33
CA ARG A 145 17.15 11.62 -9.48
C ARG A 145 16.69 11.97 -10.90
N PRO A 146 15.93 13.04 -11.12
CA PRO A 146 15.54 13.44 -12.47
C PRO A 146 16.73 13.96 -13.27
N GLY A 147 16.69 13.77 -14.58
CA GLY A 147 17.54 14.49 -15.53
C GLY A 147 18.99 14.03 -15.67
N GLY A 148 19.39 12.91 -15.08
CA GLY A 148 20.70 12.30 -15.35
C GLY A 148 21.94 13.17 -15.15
N GLY A 149 21.88 14.25 -14.44
CA GLY A 149 22.89 15.27 -14.18
C GLY A 149 24.40 14.90 -14.25
N GLY A 150 25.29 15.78 -13.83
CA GLY A 150 26.74 15.51 -13.76
C GLY A 150 27.09 14.42 -12.73
N ALA A 151 28.36 13.94 -12.81
CA ALA A 151 28.91 13.07 -11.78
C ALA A 151 28.82 13.75 -10.41
N SER A 152 28.46 13.00 -9.37
CA SER A 152 28.25 13.57 -8.04
C SER A 152 28.66 12.58 -6.95
N ALA A 153 29.43 13.06 -5.98
CA ALA A 153 29.67 12.28 -4.76
C ALA A 153 28.36 12.03 -4.02
N VAL A 154 28.17 10.80 -3.55
CA VAL A 154 27.02 10.39 -2.76
C VAL A 154 27.47 9.86 -1.41
N THR A 155 26.87 10.35 -0.36
CA THR A 155 27.06 9.78 0.99
C THR A 155 25.73 9.34 1.55
N ILE A 156 25.73 8.21 2.24
CA ILE A 156 24.57 7.59 2.87
C ILE A 156 24.92 7.28 4.32
N ALA A 157 24.16 7.79 5.25
CA ALA A 157 24.31 7.50 6.67
C ALA A 157 22.92 7.33 7.31
N PRO A 158 22.75 6.51 8.34
CA PRO A 158 21.55 6.58 9.15
C PRO A 158 21.48 7.90 9.91
N TYR A 159 20.30 8.25 10.41
CA TYR A 159 20.11 9.53 11.12
C TYR A 159 21.04 9.67 12.35
N ASP A 160 21.33 8.57 13.04
CA ASP A 160 22.27 8.50 14.18
C ASP A 160 23.75 8.52 13.78
N ARG A 161 24.04 8.51 12.45
CA ARG A 161 25.39 8.53 11.87
C ARG A 161 26.31 7.41 12.36
N SER A 162 25.76 6.29 12.79
CA SER A 162 26.52 5.13 13.28
C SER A 162 27.42 4.48 12.22
N TRP A 163 27.16 4.73 10.95
CA TRP A 163 28.00 4.33 9.81
C TRP A 163 27.87 5.33 8.66
N LEU A 164 28.80 5.26 7.71
CA LEU A 164 28.83 6.10 6.51
C LEU A 164 29.31 5.30 5.31
N VAL A 165 28.49 5.26 4.26
CA VAL A 165 28.87 4.76 2.93
C VAL A 165 29.11 5.92 1.99
N ARG A 166 30.19 5.82 1.19
CA ARG A 166 30.49 6.76 0.11
C ARG A 166 30.49 6.03 -1.22
N THR A 167 29.87 6.65 -2.21
CA THR A 167 29.82 6.16 -3.58
C THR A 167 29.77 7.35 -4.54
N GLU A 168 29.72 7.09 -5.84
CA GLU A 168 29.64 8.11 -6.85
C GLU A 168 28.46 7.85 -7.77
N TRP A 169 27.71 8.89 -8.06
CA TRP A 169 26.69 8.89 -9.10
C TRP A 169 27.31 9.24 -10.42
N GLN A 170 27.25 8.33 -11.39
CA GLN A 170 27.84 8.53 -12.70
C GLN A 170 27.12 9.64 -13.49
N ALA A 171 27.88 10.42 -14.25
CA ALA A 171 27.29 11.43 -15.12
C ALA A 171 26.33 10.81 -16.15
N GLY A 172 25.26 11.54 -16.47
CA GLY A 172 24.28 11.12 -17.47
C GLY A 172 23.32 10.03 -17.01
N THR A 173 23.45 9.51 -15.77
CA THR A 173 22.51 8.50 -15.23
C THR A 173 21.52 9.10 -14.26
N ASP A 174 20.29 8.64 -14.34
CA ASP A 174 19.20 8.98 -13.42
C ASP A 174 19.06 7.99 -12.26
N ARG A 175 19.82 6.88 -12.28
CA ARG A 175 19.74 5.77 -11.32
C ARG A 175 21.09 5.43 -10.73
N LEU A 176 21.06 5.09 -9.43
CA LEU A 176 22.22 4.59 -8.70
C LEU A 176 21.80 3.33 -7.93
N PRO A 177 22.09 2.13 -8.47
CA PRO A 177 21.89 0.89 -7.73
C PRO A 177 22.79 0.84 -6.50
N LEU A 178 22.23 0.47 -5.35
CA LEU A 178 23.03 0.25 -4.16
C LEU A 178 23.43 -1.22 -4.03
N GLY A 179 24.67 -1.47 -3.65
CA GLY A 179 25.17 -2.80 -3.36
C GLY A 179 24.50 -3.38 -2.11
N ALA A 180 24.33 -4.71 -2.06
CA ALA A 180 23.73 -5.42 -0.93
C ALA A 180 24.51 -5.22 0.41
N ALA A 181 25.75 -4.77 0.35
CA ALA A 181 26.56 -4.48 1.54
C ALA A 181 26.13 -3.20 2.28
N VAL A 182 25.29 -2.33 1.69
CA VAL A 182 24.77 -1.14 2.38
C VAL A 182 23.74 -1.60 3.41
N PRO A 183 23.93 -1.39 4.73
CA PRO A 183 23.12 -1.99 5.78
C PRO A 183 21.81 -1.22 5.98
N LEU A 184 20.95 -1.18 4.96
CA LEU A 184 19.66 -0.53 5.02
C LEU A 184 18.65 -1.39 5.80
N ARG A 185 17.85 -0.74 6.65
CA ARG A 185 16.85 -1.37 7.51
C ARG A 185 15.47 -0.78 7.29
N ASN A 186 14.47 -1.62 7.49
CA ASN A 186 13.07 -1.20 7.43
C ASN A 186 12.76 -0.15 8.53
N ARG A 187 11.96 0.86 8.15
CA ARG A 187 11.51 1.98 9.02
C ARG A 187 12.66 2.81 9.59
N GLN A 188 13.80 2.83 8.92
CA GLN A 188 14.93 3.67 9.31
C GLN A 188 15.06 4.86 8.37
N THR A 189 15.37 6.03 8.96
CA THR A 189 15.66 7.26 8.22
C THR A 189 17.14 7.36 7.93
N TYR A 190 17.46 7.68 6.70
CA TYR A 190 18.82 7.90 6.20
C TYR A 190 18.99 9.33 5.72
N VAL A 191 20.11 9.90 6.05
CA VAL A 191 20.59 11.16 5.49
C VAL A 191 21.40 10.82 4.25
N ILE A 192 20.88 11.26 3.09
CA ILE A 192 21.50 11.03 1.78
C ILE A 192 21.97 12.35 1.24
N ARG A 193 23.25 12.48 0.95
CA ARG A 193 23.80 13.67 0.33
C ARG A 193 24.24 13.35 -1.08
N VAL A 194 23.77 14.13 -2.05
CA VAL A 194 24.17 14.07 -3.46
C VAL A 194 24.77 15.42 -3.84
N GLY A 195 26.09 15.45 -4.02
CA GLY A 195 26.82 16.70 -4.17
C GLY A 195 26.64 17.59 -2.92
N ASN A 196 26.05 18.76 -3.10
CA ASN A 196 25.79 19.72 -2.02
C ASN A 196 24.39 19.59 -1.41
N LYS A 197 23.50 18.76 -1.97
CA LYS A 197 22.12 18.61 -1.50
C LYS A 197 22.03 17.43 -0.53
N GLU A 198 21.44 17.68 0.62
CA GLU A 198 21.15 16.67 1.64
C GLU A 198 19.64 16.46 1.76
N THR A 199 19.22 15.20 1.88
CA THR A 199 17.82 14.80 2.05
C THR A 199 17.70 13.71 3.11
N ALA A 200 16.57 13.71 3.83
CA ALA A 200 16.22 12.70 4.81
C ALA A 200 15.17 11.73 4.22
N VAL A 201 15.58 10.50 3.99
CA VAL A 201 14.71 9.48 3.38
C VAL A 201 14.47 8.33 4.36
N THR A 202 13.20 8.07 4.67
CA THR A 202 12.79 6.91 5.47
C THR A 202 12.41 5.77 4.54
N LEU A 203 13.09 4.63 4.65
CA LEU A 203 12.76 3.44 3.88
C LEU A 203 11.76 2.57 4.62
N VAL A 204 10.68 2.17 3.95
CA VAL A 204 9.66 1.26 4.50
C VAL A 204 9.48 0.08 3.58
N THR A 205 9.65 -1.13 4.14
CA THR A 205 9.51 -2.38 3.40
C THR A 205 8.04 -2.80 3.38
N MET A 206 7.51 -3.00 2.18
CA MET A 206 6.15 -3.51 1.96
C MET A 206 6.09 -5.00 2.28
N PRO A 207 5.12 -5.45 3.09
CA PRO A 207 4.89 -6.86 3.34
C PRO A 207 4.53 -7.64 2.07
N ALA A 208 4.98 -8.90 1.98
CA ALA A 208 4.68 -9.75 0.82
C ALA A 208 3.18 -10.03 0.63
N ALA A 209 2.40 -9.99 1.72
CA ALA A 209 0.95 -10.14 1.69
C ALA A 209 0.22 -9.03 0.92
N VAL A 210 0.87 -7.86 0.73
CA VAL A 210 0.36 -6.76 -0.10
C VAL A 210 0.65 -7.07 -1.57
N SER A 211 -0.18 -7.92 -2.18
CA SER A 211 0.15 -8.64 -3.41
C SER A 211 -0.30 -7.98 -4.71
N ASN A 212 -1.40 -7.20 -4.70
CA ASN A 212 -1.94 -6.54 -5.89
C ASN A 212 -1.82 -5.02 -5.84
N ASP A 213 -2.03 -4.34 -6.97
CA ASP A 213 -1.80 -2.89 -7.08
C ASP A 213 -2.79 -2.05 -6.26
N ALA A 214 -4.02 -2.52 -6.03
CA ALA A 214 -4.97 -1.85 -5.18
C ALA A 214 -4.51 -1.84 -3.71
N MET A 215 -4.09 -3.01 -3.21
CA MET A 215 -3.51 -3.13 -1.87
C MET A 215 -2.21 -2.33 -1.75
N ARG A 216 -1.34 -2.37 -2.78
CA ARG A 216 -0.07 -1.61 -2.80
C ARG A 216 -0.31 -0.12 -2.68
N ALA A 217 -1.23 0.43 -3.50
CA ALA A 217 -1.56 1.84 -3.45
C ALA A 217 -2.15 2.24 -2.09
N ALA A 218 -3.12 1.48 -1.57
CA ALA A 218 -3.72 1.73 -0.26
C ALA A 218 -2.68 1.67 0.86
N TRP A 219 -1.79 0.67 0.83
CA TRP A 219 -0.72 0.53 1.82
C TRP A 219 0.28 1.70 1.74
N MET A 220 0.71 2.08 0.54
CA MET A 220 1.62 3.22 0.32
C MET A 220 1.03 4.52 0.87
N ILE A 221 -0.27 4.77 0.67
CA ILE A 221 -0.96 5.94 1.23
C ILE A 221 -0.89 5.90 2.76
N GLN A 222 -1.21 4.76 3.39
CA GLN A 222 -1.22 4.64 4.84
C GLN A 222 0.14 4.83 5.49
N VAL A 223 1.22 4.48 4.80
CA VAL A 223 2.59 4.62 5.34
C VAL A 223 3.32 5.88 4.84
N GLY A 224 2.64 6.75 4.05
CA GLY A 224 3.17 8.04 3.62
C GLY A 224 4.04 8.00 2.36
N CYS A 225 3.94 6.96 1.51
CA CYS A 225 4.67 6.87 0.24
C CYS A 225 3.88 7.44 -0.95
N VAL A 226 3.14 8.52 -0.73
CA VAL A 226 2.20 9.10 -1.71
C VAL A 226 2.82 9.41 -3.09
N PRO A 227 4.05 9.96 -3.22
CA PRO A 227 4.65 10.19 -4.53
C PRO A 227 4.81 8.91 -5.37
N GLN A 228 5.08 7.76 -4.72
CA GLN A 228 5.24 6.49 -5.41
C GLN A 228 3.91 5.89 -5.88
N VAL A 229 2.78 6.25 -5.24
CA VAL A 229 1.44 5.88 -5.72
C VAL A 229 1.17 6.49 -7.10
N LYS A 230 1.62 7.73 -7.36
CA LYS A 230 1.52 8.34 -8.70
C LYS A 230 2.26 7.50 -9.75
N SER A 231 3.50 7.07 -9.45
CA SER A 231 4.27 6.19 -10.35
C SER A 231 3.58 4.85 -10.57
N LEU A 232 3.01 4.25 -9.52
CA LEU A 232 2.27 2.98 -9.61
C LEU A 232 1.04 3.12 -10.52
N LEU A 233 0.26 4.18 -10.38
CA LEU A 233 -0.91 4.44 -11.21
C LEU A 233 -0.57 4.77 -12.66
N GLN A 234 0.59 5.39 -12.92
CA GLN A 234 1.09 5.64 -14.26
C GLN A 234 1.54 4.36 -14.96
N ALA A 235 2.23 3.46 -14.24
CA ALA A 235 2.70 2.18 -14.77
C ALA A 235 1.57 1.18 -15.07
N ALA A 236 0.38 1.36 -14.46
CA ALA A 236 -0.79 0.50 -14.64
C ALA A 236 -1.69 0.93 -15.83
N ARG A 237 -1.26 1.90 -16.64
CA ARG A 237 -1.96 2.38 -17.85
C ARG A 237 -1.50 1.62 -19.07
#